data_5cf08b35a6dc5724aedd8ef86e0c7c9c
#
_entry.id   5cf08b35a6dc5724aedd8ef86e0c7c9c
#
_cell.length_a   1.000
_cell.length_b   1.000
_cell.length_c   1.000
_cell.angle_alpha   90.00
_cell.angle_beta   90.00
_cell.angle_gamma   90.00
#
_symmetry.space_group_name_H-M   'P 1'
#
loop_
_entity.id
_entity.type
_entity.pdbx_description
1 polymer ?
#
loop_
_entity_poly.entity_id
_entity_poly.type
_entity_poly.pdbx_seq_one_letter_code
_entity_poly.pdbx_strand_id
1 'polypeptide(L)'
;PHLPEFPDARYLPVWKVTSYSGNMRLLFPFEKPISIDDPDLAREFQKIAFRNLKAKKLGAGFEAEESARVAQFFEIGTEWVPIGGSPLPVEALYGWLAEAASKVRWDRKGIQIPFDKLRERAEAMFPGRWPGGWTNFAPGCRGSRFWEVSADAESVIVTETGCVCFTGDNAFRSWADIFGSDWVREQQGGAIGEAVANMWWEDGTSVYWRRYPSGEIGAMRTIADVKLHLRVLGLRDEAPKGKDLTPVEDAIYACQMTRRADYVVPLIYRPNDIVYHNNRAYLNTSRVRVTAPIPDPRAWGEGFPWIAKYLDALWDRTQWEYFISWAANFYQQALAGKPTTGLALFIAGDESIGKNFVSNAILGQLFGGHVDASKFVTGRDEFNGNLLASPLWTCHDTQQTADTATSRNAFTQRLKRVIADRELISRSMFKEGVDVPWNGRVIVTLNTDPESLRMLPDLEQTTLNKVLLLLASDPKLIEFPTDEEIRAELPHFGSYLRDYEIPANIREARFGLVAWHHPDLLDAAHAESPTTSALEVISIWRKEYFSGVDKSVVDWVGNSSELLQQMLTTGTESLVRGQFRNGTALGRSLNKLVGQNIGWIHKQPGGRRHYRIERP
;
A
#
# COMPACT_ATOMS: atom_id res chain seq x y z
N PRO A 1 -43.25 4.53 23.27
CA PRO A 1 -42.95 3.17 23.69
C PRO A 1 -42.19 3.20 25.00
N HIS A 2 -42.65 2.43 26.01
CA HIS A 2 -41.98 2.35 27.29
C HIS A 2 -40.61 1.68 27.10
N LEU A 3 -39.57 2.17 27.82
CA LEU A 3 -38.29 1.50 27.89
C LEU A 3 -38.48 0.13 28.55
N PRO A 4 -37.86 -0.94 28.03
CA PRO A 4 -37.89 -2.23 28.71
C PRO A 4 -37.20 -2.12 30.08
N GLU A 5 -37.65 -2.92 31.05
CA GLU A 5 -36.94 -3.03 32.33
C GLU A 5 -35.59 -3.71 32.13
N PHE A 6 -34.56 -3.09 32.65
CA PHE A 6 -33.18 -3.62 32.64
C PHE A 6 -32.85 -4.21 34.01
N PRO A 7 -32.92 -5.53 34.18
CA PRO A 7 -32.70 -6.16 35.48
C PRO A 7 -31.24 -6.12 35.96
N ASP A 8 -30.29 -5.88 35.08
CA ASP A 8 -28.88 -5.74 35.43
C ASP A 8 -28.41 -4.33 35.05
N ALA A 9 -28.13 -3.49 36.04
CA ALA A 9 -27.70 -2.10 35.85
C ALA A 9 -26.38 -1.96 35.05
N ARG A 10 -25.54 -3.01 35.00
CA ARG A 10 -24.31 -3.02 34.20
C ARG A 10 -24.56 -3.02 32.71
N TYR A 11 -25.77 -3.38 32.26
CA TYR A 11 -26.16 -3.44 30.86
C TYR A 11 -27.27 -2.42 30.55
N LEU A 12 -27.32 -1.34 31.30
CA LEU A 12 -28.24 -0.23 31.00
C LEU A 12 -27.68 0.55 29.80
N PRO A 13 -28.48 0.82 28.74
CA PRO A 13 -28.03 1.61 27.61
C PRO A 13 -27.72 3.05 28.01
N VAL A 14 -26.71 3.64 27.36
CA VAL A 14 -26.31 5.04 27.62
C VAL A 14 -27.29 6.01 26.96
N TRP A 15 -27.70 5.71 25.74
CA TRP A 15 -28.67 6.54 25.00
C TRP A 15 -29.77 5.73 24.35
N LYS A 16 -30.92 6.37 24.26
CA LYS A 16 -32.02 5.99 23.38
C LYS A 16 -32.02 6.95 22.20
N VAL A 17 -32.10 6.42 20.98
CA VAL A 17 -32.20 7.19 19.74
C VAL A 17 -33.49 6.79 19.02
N THR A 18 -34.25 7.78 18.57
CA THR A 18 -35.44 7.54 17.71
C THR A 18 -35.01 7.78 16.25
N SER A 19 -35.18 6.80 15.38
CA SER A 19 -34.93 6.95 13.95
C SER A 19 -35.97 7.82 13.27
N TYR A 20 -35.70 8.31 12.06
CA TYR A 20 -36.67 9.06 11.25
C TYR A 20 -37.96 8.25 10.96
N SER A 21 -37.86 6.93 10.90
CA SER A 21 -38.98 6.00 10.76
C SER A 21 -39.73 5.74 12.07
N GLY A 22 -39.36 6.39 13.18
CA GLY A 22 -39.99 6.26 14.48
C GLY A 22 -39.55 5.04 15.30
N ASN A 23 -38.59 4.25 14.80
CA ASN A 23 -38.08 3.08 15.52
C ASN A 23 -37.13 3.51 16.64
N MET A 24 -37.26 2.87 17.79
CA MET A 24 -36.39 3.09 18.94
C MET A 24 -35.13 2.24 18.82
N ARG A 25 -33.99 2.84 19.13
CA ARG A 25 -32.68 2.16 19.22
C ARG A 25 -32.01 2.47 20.55
N LEU A 26 -31.33 1.47 21.09
CA LEU A 26 -30.57 1.60 22.32
C LEU A 26 -29.08 1.46 21.99
N LEU A 27 -28.27 2.37 22.53
CA LEU A 27 -26.82 2.40 22.29
C LEU A 27 -26.08 1.96 23.54
N PHE A 28 -25.21 0.99 23.37
CA PHE A 28 -24.35 0.39 24.38
C PHE A 28 -22.88 0.58 23.96
N PRO A 29 -22.28 1.76 24.16
CA PRO A 29 -20.88 1.97 23.86
C PRO A 29 -20.01 1.13 24.79
N PHE A 30 -18.83 0.75 24.33
CA PHE A 30 -17.79 0.17 25.18
C PHE A 30 -16.91 1.28 25.76
N GLU A 31 -16.28 1.02 26.91
CA GLU A 31 -15.34 1.96 27.54
C GLU A 31 -14.13 2.28 26.65
N LYS A 32 -13.73 1.34 25.79
CA LYS A 32 -12.63 1.52 24.83
C LYS A 32 -13.10 1.14 23.43
N PRO A 33 -12.77 1.93 22.40
CA PRO A 33 -12.98 1.53 21.01
C PRO A 33 -11.99 0.43 20.63
N ILE A 34 -12.43 -0.49 19.76
CA ILE A 34 -11.57 -1.46 19.08
C ILE A 34 -11.81 -1.38 17.57
N SER A 35 -10.79 -1.68 16.79
CA SER A 35 -10.92 -1.94 15.36
C SER A 35 -10.88 -3.45 15.14
N ILE A 36 -11.82 -3.98 14.35
CA ILE A 36 -11.86 -5.39 13.94
C ILE A 36 -11.90 -5.40 12.41
N ASP A 37 -10.74 -5.56 11.80
CA ASP A 37 -10.61 -5.49 10.34
C ASP A 37 -10.96 -6.84 9.66
N ASP A 38 -11.01 -7.94 10.41
CA ASP A 38 -11.48 -9.23 9.91
C ASP A 38 -13.02 -9.29 9.86
N PRO A 39 -13.64 -9.39 8.67
CA PRO A 39 -15.10 -9.36 8.53
C PRO A 39 -15.80 -10.56 9.20
N ASP A 40 -15.17 -11.72 9.24
CA ASP A 40 -15.75 -12.91 9.87
C ASP A 40 -15.69 -12.80 11.38
N LEU A 41 -14.57 -12.32 11.92
CA LEU A 41 -14.46 -12.00 13.34
C LEU A 41 -15.44 -10.90 13.76
N ALA A 42 -15.56 -9.83 12.99
CA ALA A 42 -16.50 -8.75 13.27
C ALA A 42 -17.95 -9.27 13.28
N ARG A 43 -18.31 -10.14 12.33
CA ARG A 43 -19.63 -10.77 12.25
C ARG A 43 -19.91 -11.66 13.46
N GLU A 44 -19.00 -12.52 13.85
CA GLU A 44 -19.16 -13.39 15.02
C GLU A 44 -19.18 -12.58 16.32
N PHE A 45 -18.33 -11.57 16.44
CA PHE A 45 -18.36 -10.65 17.58
C PHE A 45 -19.74 -9.95 17.73
N GLN A 46 -20.29 -9.42 16.64
CA GLN A 46 -21.61 -8.81 16.66
C GLN A 46 -22.70 -9.79 17.12
N LYS A 47 -22.74 -11.00 16.58
CA LYS A 47 -23.70 -12.05 17.00
C LYS A 47 -23.58 -12.34 18.49
N ILE A 48 -22.38 -12.44 19.01
CA ILE A 48 -22.11 -12.74 20.42
C ILE A 48 -22.51 -11.56 21.31
N ALA A 49 -22.16 -10.34 20.92
CA ALA A 49 -22.55 -9.13 21.63
C ALA A 49 -24.06 -9.02 21.73
N PHE A 50 -24.79 -9.19 20.62
CA PHE A 50 -26.25 -9.18 20.61
C PHE A 50 -26.86 -10.31 21.44
N ARG A 51 -26.34 -11.52 21.32
CA ARG A 51 -26.81 -12.65 22.13
C ARG A 51 -26.65 -12.37 23.64
N ASN A 52 -25.52 -11.84 24.06
CA ASN A 52 -25.26 -11.51 25.46
C ASN A 52 -26.14 -10.36 25.95
N LEU A 53 -26.34 -9.32 25.17
CA LEU A 53 -27.24 -8.23 25.48
C LEU A 53 -28.70 -8.74 25.56
N LYS A 54 -29.14 -9.59 24.62
CA LYS A 54 -30.46 -10.20 24.62
C LYS A 54 -30.67 -11.15 25.80
N ALA A 55 -29.68 -11.95 26.15
CA ALA A 55 -29.73 -12.87 27.28
C ALA A 55 -29.86 -12.14 28.64
N LYS A 56 -29.43 -10.87 28.70
CA LYS A 56 -29.65 -9.99 29.86
C LYS A 56 -31.04 -9.36 29.90
N LYS A 57 -32.00 -9.91 29.11
CA LYS A 57 -33.44 -9.56 29.10
C LYS A 57 -33.71 -8.11 28.63
N LEU A 58 -33.08 -7.68 27.58
CA LEU A 58 -33.51 -6.51 26.82
C LEU A 58 -34.83 -6.89 26.12
N GLY A 59 -35.95 -6.98 26.82
CA GLY A 59 -37.32 -7.18 26.42
C GLY A 59 -37.67 -7.93 25.11
N ALA A 60 -38.83 -8.51 25.04
CA ALA A 60 -39.41 -9.02 23.79
C ALA A 60 -39.61 -7.85 22.80
N GLY A 61 -39.02 -7.92 21.62
CA GLY A 61 -39.16 -6.87 20.60
C GLY A 61 -37.83 -6.34 20.03
N PHE A 62 -36.67 -6.79 20.52
CA PHE A 62 -35.37 -6.53 19.88
C PHE A 62 -35.13 -7.54 18.74
N GLU A 63 -35.20 -7.05 17.52
CA GLU A 63 -34.81 -7.82 16.33
C GLU A 63 -33.30 -7.86 16.23
N ALA A 64 -32.68 -8.75 17.03
CA ALA A 64 -31.24 -8.84 17.16
C ALA A 64 -30.54 -9.41 15.90
N GLU A 65 -31.26 -10.21 15.10
CA GLU A 65 -30.65 -10.88 13.95
C GLU A 65 -30.31 -9.93 12.80
N GLU A 66 -31.17 -8.94 12.52
CA GLU A 66 -30.90 -7.94 11.49
C GLU A 66 -29.78 -6.99 11.89
N SER A 67 -29.67 -6.67 13.17
CA SER A 67 -28.61 -5.79 13.70
C SER A 67 -27.22 -6.45 13.74
N ALA A 68 -27.13 -7.75 13.54
CA ALA A 68 -25.87 -8.50 13.52
C ALA A 68 -25.17 -8.51 12.15
N ARG A 69 -25.64 -7.77 11.16
CA ARG A 69 -25.02 -7.66 9.84
C ARG A 69 -23.95 -6.59 9.85
N VAL A 70 -22.69 -6.97 9.56
CA VAL A 70 -21.52 -6.06 9.57
C VAL A 70 -21.67 -4.85 8.64
N ALA A 71 -22.43 -4.98 7.57
CA ALA A 71 -22.60 -3.92 6.56
C ALA A 71 -23.96 -3.21 6.66
N GLN A 72 -24.68 -3.36 7.76
CA GLN A 72 -25.99 -2.71 7.89
C GLN A 72 -25.83 -1.26 8.33
N PHE A 73 -26.33 -0.34 7.50
CA PHE A 73 -26.46 1.07 7.84
C PHE A 73 -27.76 1.30 8.61
N PHE A 74 -27.64 1.99 9.72
CA PHE A 74 -28.78 2.40 10.49
C PHE A 74 -29.05 3.89 10.28
N GLU A 75 -30.29 4.23 10.05
CA GLU A 75 -30.75 5.61 10.06
C GLU A 75 -30.55 6.19 11.46
N ILE A 76 -29.75 7.25 11.57
CA ILE A 76 -29.54 7.94 12.85
C ILE A 76 -30.56 9.03 12.96
N GLY A 77 -31.43 8.92 13.98
CA GLY A 77 -32.40 9.95 14.32
C GLY A 77 -31.75 11.18 14.94
N THR A 78 -32.49 12.26 14.99
CA THR A 78 -32.04 13.54 15.55
C THR A 78 -32.24 13.64 17.05
N GLU A 79 -33.10 12.81 17.61
CA GLU A 79 -33.45 12.86 19.04
C GLU A 79 -32.64 11.82 19.83
N TRP A 80 -31.74 12.31 20.69
CA TRP A 80 -30.88 11.50 21.55
C TRP A 80 -31.30 11.73 23.01
N VAL A 81 -31.83 10.71 23.64
CA VAL A 81 -32.27 10.77 25.04
C VAL A 81 -31.29 9.97 25.90
N PRO A 82 -30.59 10.60 26.86
CA PRO A 82 -29.75 9.88 27.80
C PRO A 82 -30.60 9.03 28.73
N ILE A 83 -30.17 7.77 28.96
CA ILE A 83 -30.89 6.84 29.86
C ILE A 83 -30.14 6.72 31.20
N GLY A 84 -28.89 7.13 31.25
CA GLY A 84 -28.06 7.10 32.47
C GLY A 84 -27.26 5.82 32.68
N GLY A 85 -27.18 4.94 31.68
CA GLY A 85 -26.28 3.79 31.71
C GLY A 85 -24.80 4.20 31.60
N SER A 86 -23.92 3.31 31.97
CA SER A 86 -22.47 3.44 31.78
C SER A 86 -22.02 2.67 30.54
N PRO A 87 -20.89 3.05 29.91
CA PRO A 87 -20.28 2.23 28.87
C PRO A 87 -20.06 0.79 29.36
N LEU A 88 -20.19 -0.17 28.46
CA LEU A 88 -19.93 -1.57 28.77
C LEU A 88 -18.44 -1.76 29.16
N PRO A 89 -18.17 -2.53 30.22
CA PRO A 89 -16.82 -2.70 30.72
C PRO A 89 -15.93 -3.40 29.67
N VAL A 90 -14.66 -3.09 29.72
CA VAL A 90 -13.65 -3.64 28.80
C VAL A 90 -13.58 -5.16 28.87
N GLU A 91 -13.80 -5.75 30.04
CA GLU A 91 -13.84 -7.20 30.25
C GLU A 91 -14.97 -7.87 29.44
N ALA A 92 -16.14 -7.23 29.35
CA ALA A 92 -17.23 -7.73 28.51
C ALA A 92 -16.87 -7.71 27.04
N LEU A 93 -16.30 -6.59 26.57
CA LEU A 93 -15.82 -6.44 25.19
C LEU A 93 -14.85 -7.57 24.81
N TYR A 94 -13.86 -7.76 25.62
CA TYR A 94 -12.81 -8.73 25.34
C TYR A 94 -13.26 -10.18 25.55
N GLY A 95 -14.13 -10.45 26.50
CA GLY A 95 -14.73 -11.77 26.67
C GLY A 95 -15.55 -12.18 25.44
N TRP A 96 -16.33 -11.25 24.89
CA TRP A 96 -17.11 -11.51 23.67
C TRP A 96 -16.24 -11.63 22.43
N LEU A 97 -15.14 -10.87 22.37
CA LEU A 97 -14.18 -10.94 21.29
C LEU A 97 -13.39 -12.27 21.32
N ALA A 98 -13.02 -12.74 22.50
CA ALA A 98 -12.38 -14.04 22.67
C ALA A 98 -13.31 -15.18 22.24
N GLU A 99 -14.59 -15.10 22.62
CA GLU A 99 -15.60 -16.07 22.18
C GLU A 99 -15.80 -16.02 20.65
N ALA A 100 -15.81 -14.84 20.05
CA ALA A 100 -15.90 -14.67 18.60
C ALA A 100 -14.69 -15.31 17.90
N ALA A 101 -13.48 -15.00 18.36
CA ALA A 101 -12.26 -15.54 17.81
C ALA A 101 -12.20 -17.08 17.88
N SER A 102 -12.76 -17.68 18.93
CA SER A 102 -12.84 -19.15 19.04
C SER A 102 -13.82 -19.81 18.06
N LYS A 103 -14.78 -19.04 17.50
CA LYS A 103 -15.77 -19.53 16.55
C LYS A 103 -15.42 -19.27 15.09
N VAL A 104 -14.51 -18.33 14.83
CA VAL A 104 -14.02 -18.09 13.47
C VAL A 104 -13.12 -19.26 13.07
N ARG A 105 -13.33 -19.77 11.88
CA ARG A 105 -12.48 -20.85 11.35
C ARG A 105 -11.17 -20.27 10.86
N TRP A 106 -10.13 -20.46 11.65
CA TRP A 106 -8.74 -20.09 11.33
C TRP A 106 -7.94 -21.21 10.68
N ASP A 107 -8.55 -22.38 10.49
CA ASP A 107 -7.97 -23.56 9.84
C ASP A 107 -7.37 -23.27 8.46
N ARG A 108 -7.86 -22.23 7.80
CA ARG A 108 -7.30 -21.72 6.53
C ARG A 108 -6.09 -20.80 6.68
N LYS A 109 -5.82 -20.30 7.89
CA LYS A 109 -4.79 -19.30 8.17
C LYS A 109 -3.63 -19.80 9.00
N GLY A 110 -3.69 -21.03 9.48
CA GLY A 110 -2.65 -21.59 10.33
C GLY A 110 -2.78 -23.09 10.53
N ILE A 111 -1.87 -23.62 11.32
CA ILE A 111 -1.72 -25.05 11.58
C ILE A 111 -2.10 -25.33 13.03
N GLN A 112 -2.91 -26.36 13.26
CA GLN A 112 -3.22 -26.85 14.61
C GLN A 112 -2.04 -27.63 15.16
N ILE A 113 -1.59 -27.26 16.35
CA ILE A 113 -0.59 -27.97 17.14
C ILE A 113 -1.19 -28.21 18.52
N PRO A 114 -0.95 -29.36 19.16
CA PRO A 114 -1.38 -29.61 20.53
C PRO A 114 -0.93 -28.50 21.48
N PHE A 115 -1.85 -28.01 22.32
CA PHE A 115 -1.59 -26.82 23.15
C PHE A 115 -0.53 -27.04 24.23
N ASP A 116 -0.35 -28.26 24.69
CA ASP A 116 0.77 -28.65 25.57
C ASP A 116 2.12 -28.36 24.91
N LYS A 117 2.27 -28.71 23.63
CA LYS A 117 3.49 -28.43 22.86
C LYS A 117 3.71 -26.94 22.59
N LEU A 118 2.62 -26.21 22.33
CA LEU A 118 2.68 -24.74 22.17
C LEU A 118 3.13 -24.07 23.47
N ARG A 119 2.61 -24.52 24.62
CA ARG A 119 3.01 -23.99 25.93
C ARG A 119 4.48 -24.25 26.24
N GLU A 120 4.94 -25.50 26.08
CA GLU A 120 6.34 -25.88 26.25
C GLU A 120 7.27 -25.00 25.40
N ARG A 121 6.90 -24.80 24.13
CA ARG A 121 7.69 -23.96 23.22
C ARG A 121 7.66 -22.49 23.58
N ALA A 122 6.50 -21.97 23.95
CA ALA A 122 6.31 -20.58 24.34
C ALA A 122 7.07 -20.27 25.64
N GLU A 123 7.03 -21.15 26.62
CA GLU A 123 7.78 -20.99 27.86
C GLU A 123 9.30 -21.00 27.63
N ALA A 124 9.78 -21.87 26.73
CA ALA A 124 11.19 -21.95 26.37
C ALA A 124 11.69 -20.72 25.61
N MET A 125 10.90 -20.18 24.68
CA MET A 125 11.31 -19.03 23.85
C MET A 125 11.03 -17.67 24.48
N PHE A 126 9.97 -17.58 25.29
CA PHE A 126 9.46 -16.31 25.81
C PHE A 126 9.13 -16.42 27.31
N PRO A 127 10.09 -16.76 28.17
CA PRO A 127 9.85 -17.02 29.58
C PRO A 127 9.19 -15.82 30.27
N GLY A 128 8.10 -16.08 31.00
CA GLY A 128 7.40 -15.08 31.80
C GLY A 128 6.62 -14.00 31.02
N ARG A 129 6.48 -14.10 29.70
CA ARG A 129 5.81 -13.09 28.88
C ARG A 129 4.29 -13.25 28.73
N TRP A 130 3.73 -14.35 29.20
CA TRP A 130 2.28 -14.54 29.16
C TRP A 130 1.62 -14.18 30.48
N PRO A 131 0.61 -13.28 30.48
CA PRO A 131 -0.10 -12.88 31.69
C PRO A 131 -0.76 -14.09 32.39
N GLY A 132 -0.53 -14.24 33.68
CA GLY A 132 -1.05 -15.38 34.45
C GLY A 132 -0.31 -16.70 34.25
N GLY A 133 0.81 -16.67 33.52
CA GLY A 133 1.66 -17.86 33.25
C GLY A 133 1.18 -18.69 32.05
N TRP A 134 2.10 -19.50 31.50
CA TRP A 134 1.84 -20.30 30.31
C TRP A 134 0.81 -21.42 30.52
N THR A 135 0.49 -21.77 31.75
CA THR A 135 -0.52 -22.78 32.04
C THR A 135 -1.93 -22.40 31.63
N ASN A 136 -2.25 -21.12 31.57
CA ASN A 136 -3.55 -20.60 31.12
C ASN A 136 -3.58 -20.23 29.64
N PHE A 137 -2.49 -20.46 28.90
CA PHE A 137 -2.43 -20.26 27.45
C PHE A 137 -3.29 -21.31 26.73
N ALA A 138 -4.40 -20.89 26.19
CA ALA A 138 -5.40 -21.78 25.56
C ALA A 138 -6.23 -21.00 24.51
N PRO A 139 -6.94 -21.69 23.60
CA PRO A 139 -7.84 -21.05 22.65
C PRO A 139 -8.86 -20.16 23.36
N GLY A 140 -9.03 -18.94 22.84
CA GLY A 140 -9.90 -17.93 23.44
C GLY A 140 -9.27 -17.11 24.55
N CYS A 141 -8.10 -17.51 25.07
CA CYS A 141 -7.37 -16.71 26.06
C CYS A 141 -6.76 -15.46 25.43
N ARG A 142 -6.61 -14.44 26.26
CA ARG A 142 -6.15 -13.14 25.86
C ARG A 142 -4.87 -12.75 26.60
N GLY A 143 -3.98 -12.04 25.90
CA GLY A 143 -2.73 -11.57 26.46
C GLY A 143 -2.01 -10.59 25.54
N SER A 144 -0.75 -10.34 25.86
CA SER A 144 0.13 -9.48 25.07
C SER A 144 0.74 -10.23 23.87
N ARG A 145 1.33 -9.49 22.95
CA ARG A 145 2.18 -10.06 21.89
C ARG A 145 3.48 -10.59 22.47
N PHE A 146 3.43 -11.76 23.07
CA PHE A 146 4.54 -12.36 23.79
C PHE A 146 5.82 -12.58 22.96
N TRP A 147 5.72 -12.53 21.64
CA TRP A 147 6.86 -12.60 20.71
C TRP A 147 7.54 -11.26 20.44
N GLU A 148 7.01 -10.13 20.94
CA GLU A 148 7.58 -8.79 20.82
C GLU A 148 8.04 -8.23 22.19
N VAL A 149 9.07 -7.37 22.20
CA VAL A 149 9.65 -6.85 23.44
C VAL A 149 8.80 -5.76 24.10
N SER A 150 8.03 -5.02 23.31
CA SER A 150 7.22 -3.87 23.77
C SER A 150 5.76 -4.04 23.40
N ALA A 151 5.11 -5.06 23.90
CA ALA A 151 3.72 -5.32 23.55
C ALA A 151 2.76 -4.68 24.56
N ASP A 152 1.73 -4.01 24.04
CA ASP A 152 0.59 -3.60 24.85
C ASP A 152 -0.07 -4.83 25.47
N ALA A 153 -0.39 -4.74 26.75
CA ALA A 153 -1.13 -5.76 27.43
C ALA A 153 -2.46 -6.00 26.70
N GLU A 154 -2.84 -7.28 26.54
CA GLU A 154 -4.17 -7.66 26.09
C GLU A 154 -4.50 -7.43 24.60
N SER A 155 -3.48 -7.30 23.77
CA SER A 155 -3.63 -7.03 22.32
C SER A 155 -3.84 -8.28 21.45
N VAL A 156 -3.85 -9.47 22.03
CA VAL A 156 -3.87 -10.74 21.31
C VAL A 156 -4.92 -11.69 21.86
N ILE A 157 -5.63 -12.39 20.96
CA ILE A 157 -6.46 -13.56 21.28
C ILE A 157 -5.81 -14.79 20.67
N VAL A 158 -5.66 -15.84 21.49
CA VAL A 158 -5.13 -17.14 21.08
C VAL A 158 -6.23 -17.92 20.37
N THR A 159 -5.91 -18.53 19.24
CA THR A 159 -6.77 -19.45 18.48
C THR A 159 -6.09 -20.82 18.36
N GLU A 160 -6.78 -21.80 17.81
CA GLU A 160 -6.22 -23.14 17.60
C GLU A 160 -5.03 -23.15 16.62
N THR A 161 -4.98 -22.19 15.69
CA THR A 161 -4.00 -22.19 14.58
C THR A 161 -3.01 -21.02 14.63
N GLY A 162 -3.13 -20.13 15.63
CA GLY A 162 -2.27 -18.96 15.78
C GLY A 162 -2.85 -17.94 16.75
N CYS A 163 -2.50 -16.69 16.55
CA CYS A 163 -2.97 -15.57 17.35
C CYS A 163 -3.57 -14.47 16.46
N VAL A 164 -4.65 -13.84 16.93
CA VAL A 164 -5.24 -12.66 16.31
C VAL A 164 -4.78 -11.43 17.07
N CYS A 165 -4.13 -10.49 16.38
CA CYS A 165 -3.67 -9.23 16.95
C CYS A 165 -4.70 -8.13 16.66
N PHE A 166 -5.00 -7.30 17.67
CA PHE A 166 -5.95 -6.17 17.56
C PHE A 166 -5.28 -4.80 17.60
N THR A 167 -3.96 -4.78 17.70
CA THR A 167 -3.17 -3.56 17.69
C THR A 167 -2.11 -3.64 16.59
N GLY A 168 -1.75 -2.51 16.02
CA GLY A 168 -0.79 -2.46 14.93
C GLY A 168 -1.42 -2.84 13.60
N ASP A 169 -1.00 -3.95 13.02
CA ASP A 169 -1.44 -4.41 11.71
C ASP A 169 -2.75 -5.22 11.72
N ASN A 170 -3.38 -5.40 12.87
CA ASN A 170 -4.62 -6.19 13.05
C ASN A 170 -4.57 -7.55 12.35
N ALA A 171 -3.43 -8.23 12.39
CA ALA A 171 -3.15 -9.39 11.58
C ALA A 171 -3.25 -10.69 12.37
N PHE A 172 -3.71 -11.74 11.71
CA PHE A 172 -3.53 -13.09 12.19
C PHE A 172 -2.05 -13.48 12.06
N ARG A 173 -1.49 -14.09 13.12
CA ARG A 173 -0.16 -14.70 13.15
C ARG A 173 -0.30 -16.19 13.37
N SER A 174 0.13 -16.99 12.40
CA SER A 174 0.16 -18.45 12.55
C SER A 174 1.22 -18.88 13.55
N TRP A 175 1.14 -20.13 14.04
CA TRP A 175 2.19 -20.67 14.89
C TRP A 175 3.56 -20.69 14.19
N ALA A 176 3.59 -20.81 12.87
CA ALA A 176 4.84 -20.76 12.09
C ALA A 176 5.47 -19.36 12.11
N ASP A 177 4.65 -18.30 12.11
CA ASP A 177 5.14 -16.92 12.20
C ASP A 177 5.70 -16.61 13.59
N ILE A 178 5.17 -17.25 14.64
CA ILE A 178 5.55 -17.02 16.03
C ILE A 178 6.70 -17.91 16.48
N PHE A 179 6.65 -19.21 16.19
CA PHE A 179 7.58 -20.22 16.70
C PHE A 179 8.60 -20.72 15.67
N GLY A 180 8.48 -20.27 14.43
CA GLY A 180 9.32 -20.69 13.31
C GLY A 180 8.77 -21.90 12.56
N SER A 181 8.93 -21.89 11.25
CA SER A 181 8.41 -22.93 10.35
C SER A 181 8.99 -24.32 10.62
N ASP A 182 10.27 -24.37 11.02
CA ASP A 182 10.95 -25.66 11.25
C ASP A 182 10.40 -26.38 12.47
N TRP A 183 10.21 -25.67 13.58
CA TRP A 183 9.60 -26.26 14.78
C TRP A 183 8.17 -26.72 14.53
N VAL A 184 7.36 -25.90 13.82
CA VAL A 184 5.99 -26.29 13.45
C VAL A 184 5.98 -27.55 12.60
N ARG A 185 6.94 -27.68 11.69
CA ARG A 185 7.13 -28.89 10.86
C ARG A 185 7.39 -30.13 11.69
N GLU A 186 8.26 -30.05 12.69
CA GLU A 186 8.55 -31.16 13.62
C GLU A 186 7.28 -31.61 14.38
N GLN A 187 6.43 -30.64 14.78
CA GLN A 187 5.19 -30.95 15.50
C GLN A 187 4.12 -31.62 14.61
N GLN A 188 4.17 -31.43 13.31
CA GLN A 188 3.23 -32.04 12.36
C GLN A 188 3.47 -33.53 12.06
N GLY A 189 4.50 -34.10 12.63
CA GLY A 189 4.79 -35.53 12.72
C GLY A 189 4.79 -36.29 11.41
N GLY A 190 5.98 -36.77 11.00
CA GLY A 190 6.14 -37.75 9.97
C GLY A 190 6.44 -37.26 8.56
N ALA A 191 6.70 -38.17 7.65
CA ALA A 191 7.12 -37.95 6.26
C ALA A 191 6.17 -37.05 5.45
N ILE A 192 4.88 -37.02 5.78
CA ILE A 192 3.88 -36.18 5.09
C ILE A 192 4.07 -34.70 5.45
N GLY A 193 4.19 -34.36 6.74
CA GLY A 193 4.41 -32.99 7.17
C GLY A 193 5.73 -32.43 6.61
N GLU A 194 6.77 -33.25 6.58
CA GLU A 194 8.05 -32.89 5.99
C GLU A 194 7.94 -32.65 4.47
N ALA A 195 7.24 -33.52 3.77
CA ALA A 195 7.03 -33.41 2.33
C ALA A 195 6.28 -32.14 1.93
N VAL A 196 5.26 -31.73 2.70
CA VAL A 196 4.46 -30.53 2.39
C VAL A 196 5.02 -29.24 2.98
N ALA A 197 6.04 -29.29 3.82
CA ALA A 197 6.63 -28.13 4.49
C ALA A 197 7.05 -27.02 3.52
N ASN A 198 7.56 -27.39 2.36
CA ASN A 198 8.01 -26.50 1.29
C ASN A 198 7.05 -26.47 0.09
N MET A 199 5.78 -26.81 0.34
CA MET A 199 4.71 -26.75 -0.66
C MET A 199 3.59 -25.82 -0.20
N TRP A 200 2.88 -25.26 -1.15
CA TRP A 200 1.68 -24.43 -0.92
C TRP A 200 0.65 -24.71 -2.01
N TRP A 201 -0.60 -24.52 -1.67
CA TRP A 201 -1.71 -24.60 -2.60
C TRP A 201 -2.36 -23.22 -2.77
N GLU A 202 -2.43 -22.73 -4.00
CA GLU A 202 -3.11 -21.48 -4.36
C GLU A 202 -4.58 -21.79 -4.68
N ASP A 203 -5.48 -21.33 -3.83
CA ASP A 203 -6.90 -21.66 -3.88
C ASP A 203 -7.58 -21.17 -5.17
N GLY A 204 -7.35 -19.91 -5.53
CA GLY A 204 -8.04 -19.28 -6.68
C GLY A 204 -7.70 -19.89 -8.03
N THR A 205 -6.51 -20.46 -8.20
CA THR A 205 -6.03 -21.06 -9.46
C THR A 205 -5.90 -22.57 -9.40
N SER A 206 -6.06 -23.18 -8.23
CA SER A 206 -5.84 -24.60 -7.96
C SER A 206 -4.44 -25.09 -8.37
N VAL A 207 -3.44 -24.20 -8.27
CA VAL A 207 -2.05 -24.50 -8.59
C VAL A 207 -1.28 -24.80 -7.33
N TYR A 208 -0.39 -25.80 -7.39
CA TYR A 208 0.55 -26.09 -6.32
C TYR A 208 1.86 -25.40 -6.57
N TRP A 209 2.47 -24.92 -5.49
CA TRP A 209 3.74 -24.23 -5.50
C TRP A 209 4.73 -24.99 -4.62
N ARG A 210 6.00 -24.95 -4.98
CA ARG A 210 7.06 -25.54 -4.17
C ARG A 210 8.26 -24.63 -4.07
N ARG A 211 9.01 -24.76 -2.99
CA ARG A 211 10.33 -24.16 -2.86
C ARG A 211 11.36 -25.09 -3.47
N TYR A 212 12.19 -24.54 -4.34
CA TYR A 212 13.38 -25.21 -4.84
C TYR A 212 14.55 -25.11 -3.84
N PRO A 213 15.60 -25.95 -3.97
CA PRO A 213 16.81 -25.82 -3.16
C PRO A 213 17.51 -24.46 -3.28
N SER A 214 17.34 -23.75 -4.39
CA SER A 214 17.79 -22.36 -4.59
C SER A 214 17.08 -21.34 -3.71
N GLY A 215 15.97 -21.73 -3.04
CA GLY A 215 15.09 -20.84 -2.29
C GLY A 215 13.98 -20.23 -3.13
N GLU A 216 14.01 -20.35 -4.44
CA GLU A 216 12.93 -19.88 -5.33
C GLU A 216 11.66 -20.66 -5.13
N ILE A 217 10.52 -19.99 -5.33
CA ILE A 217 9.20 -20.63 -5.33
C ILE A 217 8.69 -20.72 -6.77
N GLY A 218 8.38 -21.95 -7.19
CA GLY A 218 7.90 -22.23 -8.54
C GLY A 218 6.63 -23.06 -8.57
N ALA A 219 5.84 -22.87 -9.62
CA ALA A 219 4.57 -23.56 -9.82
C ALA A 219 4.76 -25.01 -10.27
N MET A 220 3.96 -25.91 -9.70
CA MET A 220 3.69 -27.25 -10.22
C MET A 220 2.34 -27.18 -10.93
N ARG A 221 2.37 -27.16 -12.27
CA ARG A 221 1.19 -26.84 -13.07
C ARG A 221 0.19 -27.99 -13.20
N THR A 222 0.63 -29.21 -12.97
CA THR A 222 -0.22 -30.40 -13.09
C THR A 222 -0.16 -31.24 -11.81
N ILE A 223 -1.23 -31.97 -11.54
CA ILE A 223 -1.24 -32.91 -10.41
C ILE A 223 -0.18 -34.04 -10.59
N ALA A 224 0.20 -34.32 -11.82
CA ALA A 224 1.28 -35.25 -12.11
C ALA A 224 2.63 -34.73 -11.63
N ASP A 225 2.89 -33.44 -11.80
CA ASP A 225 4.12 -32.78 -11.28
C ASP A 225 4.15 -32.84 -9.74
N VAL A 226 3.00 -32.61 -9.10
CA VAL A 226 2.85 -32.72 -7.63
C VAL A 226 3.14 -34.12 -7.15
N LYS A 227 2.51 -35.12 -7.77
CA LYS A 227 2.73 -36.55 -7.44
C LYS A 227 4.18 -36.95 -7.65
N LEU A 228 4.79 -36.54 -8.76
CA LEU A 228 6.21 -36.79 -9.03
C LEU A 228 7.10 -36.18 -7.96
N HIS A 229 6.84 -34.92 -7.59
CA HIS A 229 7.60 -34.26 -6.54
C HIS A 229 7.52 -34.97 -5.20
N LEU A 230 6.32 -35.37 -4.77
CA LEU A 230 6.11 -36.09 -3.52
C LEU A 230 6.76 -37.48 -3.52
N ARG A 231 6.77 -38.18 -4.67
CA ARG A 231 7.51 -39.45 -4.83
C ARG A 231 9.02 -39.26 -4.72
N VAL A 232 9.57 -38.18 -5.30
CA VAL A 232 10.99 -37.85 -5.16
C VAL A 232 11.35 -37.59 -3.69
N LEU A 233 10.43 -37.02 -2.91
CA LEU A 233 10.58 -36.88 -1.46
C LEU A 233 10.37 -38.16 -0.66
N GLY A 234 10.14 -39.32 -1.33
CA GLY A 234 10.06 -40.64 -0.72
C GLY A 234 8.65 -41.11 -0.33
N LEU A 235 7.60 -40.36 -0.69
CA LEU A 235 6.23 -40.80 -0.42
C LEU A 235 5.77 -41.86 -1.43
N ARG A 236 5.10 -42.90 -0.94
CA ARG A 236 4.55 -43.98 -1.79
C ARG A 236 3.20 -43.59 -2.38
N ASP A 237 2.96 -43.95 -3.64
CA ASP A 237 1.67 -43.75 -4.34
C ASP A 237 0.83 -45.05 -4.34
N GLU A 238 1.00 -45.85 -3.28
CA GLU A 238 0.25 -47.08 -3.01
C GLU A 238 -0.40 -46.94 -1.64
N ALA A 239 -1.70 -47.27 -1.55
CA ALA A 239 -2.42 -47.22 -0.29
C ALA A 239 -1.91 -48.29 0.68
N PRO A 240 -1.58 -47.95 1.94
CA PRO A 240 -1.27 -48.92 2.96
C PRO A 240 -2.49 -49.84 3.22
N LYS A 241 -2.22 -51.07 3.62
CA LYS A 241 -3.28 -52.04 3.90
C LYS A 241 -4.27 -51.50 4.93
N GLY A 242 -5.54 -51.41 4.55
CA GLY A 242 -6.62 -50.90 5.40
C GLY A 242 -6.79 -49.36 5.41
N LYS A 243 -6.14 -48.65 4.49
CA LYS A 243 -6.36 -47.22 4.24
C LYS A 243 -6.86 -47.00 2.82
N ASP A 244 -7.75 -45.98 2.65
CA ASP A 244 -8.34 -45.62 1.35
C ASP A 244 -7.46 -44.66 0.54
N LEU A 245 -6.58 -43.88 1.22
CA LEU A 245 -5.71 -42.89 0.59
C LEU A 245 -4.25 -43.35 0.60
N THR A 246 -3.56 -42.98 -0.46
CA THR A 246 -2.09 -43.16 -0.53
C THR A 246 -1.38 -42.07 0.27
N PRO A 247 -0.13 -42.26 0.76
CA PRO A 247 0.67 -41.22 1.39
C PRO A 247 0.84 -39.96 0.51
N VAL A 248 0.86 -40.14 -0.81
CA VAL A 248 0.91 -39.01 -1.77
C VAL A 248 -0.41 -38.23 -1.75
N GLU A 249 -1.55 -38.89 -1.71
CA GLU A 249 -2.87 -38.26 -1.62
C GLU A 249 -3.09 -37.60 -0.27
N ASP A 250 -2.66 -38.24 0.82
CA ASP A 250 -2.66 -37.63 2.16
C ASP A 250 -1.82 -36.34 2.19
N ALA A 251 -0.65 -36.33 1.55
CA ALA A 251 0.20 -35.15 1.45
C ALA A 251 -0.45 -34.04 0.61
N ILE A 252 -1.09 -34.37 -0.50
CA ILE A 252 -1.84 -33.42 -1.32
C ILE A 252 -2.96 -32.81 -0.50
N TYR A 253 -3.74 -33.62 0.19
CA TYR A 253 -4.81 -33.15 1.07
C TYR A 253 -4.28 -32.29 2.22
N ALA A 254 -3.21 -32.71 2.90
CA ALA A 254 -2.57 -31.95 3.95
C ALA A 254 -2.08 -30.58 3.44
N CYS A 255 -1.49 -30.52 2.24
CA CYS A 255 -1.08 -29.26 1.61
C CYS A 255 -2.27 -28.32 1.38
N GLN A 256 -3.38 -28.83 0.85
CA GLN A 256 -4.59 -28.04 0.61
C GLN A 256 -5.19 -27.50 1.92
N MET A 257 -5.16 -28.28 2.98
CA MET A 257 -5.77 -27.92 4.26
C MET A 257 -4.89 -27.02 5.11
N THR A 258 -3.57 -27.20 5.09
CA THR A 258 -2.66 -26.56 6.06
C THR A 258 -1.68 -25.57 5.43
N ARG A 259 -1.47 -25.64 4.10
CA ARG A 259 -0.49 -24.82 3.36
C ARG A 259 -1.15 -23.99 2.26
N ARG A 260 -2.34 -23.50 2.52
CA ARG A 260 -3.14 -22.73 1.58
C ARG A 260 -2.67 -21.28 1.51
N ALA A 261 -2.57 -20.77 0.30
CA ALA A 261 -2.45 -19.35 -0.01
C ALA A 261 -3.65 -18.91 -0.86
N ASP A 262 -4.17 -17.71 -0.61
CA ASP A 262 -5.23 -17.13 -1.44
C ASP A 262 -4.63 -16.61 -2.76
N TYR A 263 -3.41 -16.05 -2.70
CA TYR A 263 -2.70 -15.51 -3.86
C TYR A 263 -1.21 -15.81 -3.80
N VAL A 264 -0.58 -15.82 -4.97
CA VAL A 264 0.87 -15.97 -5.13
C VAL A 264 1.43 -14.76 -5.86
N VAL A 265 2.20 -13.94 -5.15
CA VAL A 265 2.67 -12.64 -5.61
C VAL A 265 4.07 -12.33 -5.09
N PRO A 266 4.85 -11.49 -5.78
CA PRO A 266 6.13 -11.02 -5.25
C PRO A 266 5.90 -9.87 -4.25
N LEU A 267 6.22 -10.11 -2.99
CA LEU A 267 6.20 -9.09 -1.93
C LEU A 267 7.64 -8.74 -1.56
N ILE A 268 8.14 -7.65 -2.12
CA ILE A 268 9.54 -7.21 -1.94
C ILE A 268 9.86 -6.97 -0.47
N TYR A 269 11.09 -7.35 -0.06
CA TYR A 269 11.66 -7.17 1.28
C TYR A 269 10.87 -7.83 2.42
N ARG A 270 9.79 -8.55 2.15
CA ARG A 270 9.11 -9.32 3.20
C ARG A 270 9.89 -10.62 3.47
N PRO A 271 10.25 -10.90 4.74
CA PRO A 271 11.07 -12.08 5.06
C PRO A 271 10.28 -13.38 5.00
N ASN A 272 8.98 -13.32 5.25
CA ASN A 272 8.12 -14.51 5.41
C ASN A 272 7.62 -15.03 4.06
N ASP A 273 7.46 -16.35 3.97
CA ASP A 273 6.86 -16.99 2.80
C ASP A 273 5.37 -16.69 2.68
N ILE A 274 4.66 -16.72 3.80
CA ILE A 274 3.25 -16.32 3.86
C ILE A 274 3.17 -14.97 4.56
N VAL A 275 2.53 -14.04 3.87
CA VAL A 275 2.23 -12.71 4.38
C VAL A 275 0.73 -12.53 4.41
N TYR A 276 0.19 -12.23 5.59
CA TYR A 276 -1.23 -11.93 5.75
C TYR A 276 -1.49 -10.44 5.56
N HIS A 277 -2.42 -10.11 4.66
CA HIS A 277 -2.82 -8.75 4.38
C HIS A 277 -4.31 -8.73 4.01
N ASN A 278 -5.09 -7.84 4.61
CA ASN A 278 -6.56 -7.74 4.43
C ASN A 278 -7.27 -9.10 4.51
N ASN A 279 -6.93 -9.89 5.54
CA ASN A 279 -7.48 -11.24 5.78
C ASN A 279 -7.20 -12.28 4.69
N ARG A 280 -6.22 -12.04 3.82
CA ARG A 280 -5.81 -12.95 2.77
C ARG A 280 -4.38 -13.41 2.99
N ALA A 281 -4.12 -14.67 2.68
CA ALA A 281 -2.80 -15.26 2.75
C ALA A 281 -2.10 -15.12 1.38
N TYR A 282 -0.99 -14.40 1.34
CA TYR A 282 -0.18 -14.22 0.15
C TYR A 282 1.08 -15.07 0.25
N LEU A 283 1.29 -15.99 -0.68
CA LEU A 283 2.56 -16.68 -0.83
C LEU A 283 3.56 -15.74 -1.52
N ASN A 284 4.60 -15.38 -0.80
CA ASN A 284 5.61 -14.46 -1.28
C ASN A 284 6.65 -15.15 -2.16
N THR A 285 6.66 -14.83 -3.43
CA THR A 285 7.68 -15.34 -4.37
C THR A 285 8.92 -14.47 -4.45
N SER A 286 8.92 -13.26 -3.89
CA SER A 286 10.07 -12.35 -3.94
C SER A 286 11.20 -12.85 -3.05
N ARG A 287 12.41 -12.80 -3.61
CA ARG A 287 13.68 -13.04 -2.88
C ARG A 287 14.58 -11.80 -2.92
N VAL A 288 14.01 -10.67 -3.34
CA VAL A 288 14.74 -9.40 -3.39
C VAL A 288 15.25 -9.03 -2.01
N ARG A 289 16.52 -8.68 -1.97
CA ARG A 289 17.21 -8.16 -0.78
C ARG A 289 18.04 -6.96 -1.19
N VAL A 290 18.19 -6.03 -0.29
CA VAL A 290 19.18 -4.96 -0.45
C VAL A 290 20.59 -5.55 -0.37
N THR A 291 21.57 -4.88 -0.96
CA THR A 291 22.98 -5.18 -0.71
C THR A 291 23.24 -5.13 0.80
N ALA A 292 23.75 -6.22 1.37
CA ALA A 292 23.97 -6.30 2.80
C ALA A 292 25.01 -5.26 3.25
N PRO A 293 24.72 -4.47 4.30
CA PRO A 293 25.69 -3.52 4.82
C PRO A 293 26.83 -4.26 5.52
N ILE A 294 28.02 -3.69 5.54
CA ILE A 294 29.05 -4.18 6.45
C ILE A 294 28.64 -3.91 7.91
N PRO A 295 29.15 -4.72 8.88
CA PRO A 295 28.78 -4.56 10.30
C PRO A 295 29.14 -3.19 10.87
N ASP A 296 30.34 -2.69 10.55
CA ASP A 296 30.88 -1.46 11.11
C ASP A 296 30.21 -0.21 10.51
N PRO A 297 29.97 0.82 11.34
CA PRO A 297 29.54 2.13 10.85
C PRO A 297 30.55 2.73 9.88
N ARG A 298 30.06 3.54 8.95
CA ARG A 298 30.92 4.27 7.98
C ARG A 298 30.63 5.76 8.00
N ALA A 299 31.70 6.55 7.92
CA ALA A 299 31.59 7.97 7.58
C ALA A 299 31.34 8.14 6.08
N TRP A 300 30.91 9.33 5.68
CA TRP A 300 30.70 9.64 4.25
C TRP A 300 32.00 9.46 3.46
N GLY A 301 31.94 8.67 2.39
CA GLY A 301 33.07 8.33 1.52
C GLY A 301 34.01 7.25 2.06
N GLU A 302 33.84 6.80 3.29
CA GLU A 302 34.68 5.75 3.87
C GLU A 302 34.33 4.38 3.31
N GLY A 303 35.21 3.83 2.49
CA GLY A 303 35.02 2.55 1.79
C GLY A 303 34.14 2.64 0.53
N PHE A 304 33.61 3.84 0.20
CA PHE A 304 32.89 4.11 -1.04
C PHE A 304 33.27 5.48 -1.65
N PRO A 305 34.58 5.71 -1.89
CA PRO A 305 35.06 7.02 -2.27
C PRO A 305 34.59 7.47 -3.64
N TRP A 306 34.38 6.55 -4.58
CA TRP A 306 33.89 6.91 -5.90
C TRP A 306 32.40 7.31 -5.85
N ILE A 307 31.56 6.51 -5.20
CA ILE A 307 30.13 6.81 -5.02
C ILE A 307 29.97 8.16 -4.32
N ALA A 308 30.71 8.40 -3.24
CA ALA A 308 30.65 9.66 -2.50
C ALA A 308 31.04 10.85 -3.38
N LYS A 309 32.20 10.78 -4.05
CA LYS A 309 32.68 11.83 -4.95
C LYS A 309 31.68 12.13 -6.07
N TYR A 310 31.06 11.09 -6.61
CA TYR A 310 30.09 11.22 -7.68
C TYR A 310 28.81 11.90 -7.22
N LEU A 311 28.25 11.47 -6.09
CA LEU A 311 27.04 12.07 -5.52
C LEU A 311 27.29 13.50 -5.04
N ASP A 312 28.45 13.82 -4.47
CA ASP A 312 28.83 15.17 -4.08
C ASP A 312 28.98 16.12 -5.28
N ALA A 313 29.35 15.59 -6.45
CA ALA A 313 29.44 16.37 -7.67
C ALA A 313 28.09 16.59 -8.36
N LEU A 314 27.14 15.65 -8.19
CA LEU A 314 25.80 15.76 -8.79
C LEU A 314 24.89 16.74 -8.06
N TRP A 315 25.04 16.85 -6.75
CA TRP A 315 24.07 17.56 -5.90
C TRP A 315 24.70 18.68 -5.11
N ASP A 316 24.06 19.85 -5.06
CA ASP A 316 24.35 20.82 -4.01
C ASP A 316 23.99 20.23 -2.62
N ARG A 317 24.44 20.90 -1.54
CA ARG A 317 24.27 20.39 -0.18
C ARG A 317 22.81 20.10 0.20
N THR A 318 21.87 20.94 -0.24
CA THR A 318 20.45 20.77 0.07
C THR A 318 19.88 19.56 -0.65
N GLN A 319 20.13 19.44 -1.96
CA GLN A 319 19.68 18.31 -2.77
C GLN A 319 20.31 16.98 -2.29
N TRP A 320 21.60 17.03 -1.94
CA TRP A 320 22.31 15.90 -1.37
C TRP A 320 21.62 15.36 -0.11
N GLU A 321 21.24 16.26 0.81
CA GLU A 321 20.57 15.88 2.07
C GLU A 321 19.23 15.20 1.82
N TYR A 322 18.42 15.73 0.89
CA TYR A 322 17.15 15.08 0.50
C TYR A 322 17.35 13.77 -0.23
N PHE A 323 18.33 13.67 -1.14
CA PHE A 323 18.66 12.43 -1.84
C PHE A 323 19.10 11.33 -0.87
N ILE A 324 20.05 11.62 0.00
CA ILE A 324 20.55 10.67 0.99
C ILE A 324 19.45 10.27 1.98
N SER A 325 18.63 11.22 2.44
CA SER A 325 17.48 10.92 3.30
C SER A 325 16.49 9.98 2.61
N TRP A 326 16.23 10.18 1.31
CA TRP A 326 15.37 9.31 0.52
C TRP A 326 15.94 7.89 0.39
N ALA A 327 17.21 7.77 0.08
CA ALA A 327 17.90 6.49 -0.05
C ALA A 327 17.97 5.76 1.31
N ALA A 328 18.35 6.48 2.38
CA ALA A 328 18.44 5.93 3.74
C ALA A 328 17.06 5.45 4.25
N ASN A 329 16.01 6.25 4.06
CA ASN A 329 14.66 5.87 4.47
C ASN A 329 14.23 4.55 3.84
N PHE A 330 14.42 4.39 2.53
CA PHE A 330 14.04 3.17 1.84
C PHE A 330 14.94 1.98 2.21
N TYR A 331 16.24 2.21 2.35
CA TYR A 331 17.22 1.19 2.72
C TYR A 331 16.96 0.62 4.13
N GLN A 332 16.72 1.50 5.11
CA GLN A 332 16.41 1.12 6.49
C GLN A 332 15.10 0.34 6.59
N GLN A 333 14.06 0.74 5.85
CA GLN A 333 12.79 0.01 5.78
C GLN A 333 12.96 -1.39 5.16
N ALA A 334 13.76 -1.48 4.09
CA ALA A 334 14.05 -2.74 3.42
C ALA A 334 14.82 -3.71 4.33
N LEU A 335 15.84 -3.22 5.05
CA LEU A 335 16.57 -4.00 6.05
C LEU A 335 15.67 -4.49 7.18
N ALA A 336 14.76 -3.64 7.65
CA ALA A 336 13.81 -3.99 8.70
C ALA A 336 12.70 -4.96 8.22
N GLY A 337 12.62 -5.27 6.93
CA GLY A 337 11.55 -6.09 6.35
C GLY A 337 10.16 -5.45 6.42
N LYS A 338 10.09 -4.14 6.60
CA LYS A 338 8.87 -3.34 6.77
C LYS A 338 8.81 -2.18 5.76
N PRO A 339 8.79 -2.47 4.45
CA PRO A 339 8.73 -1.42 3.45
C PRO A 339 7.38 -0.68 3.53
N THR A 340 7.42 0.64 3.39
CA THR A 340 6.25 1.51 3.34
C THR A 340 6.24 2.32 2.04
N THR A 341 5.13 2.97 1.73
CA THR A 341 5.06 3.93 0.62
C THR A 341 6.07 5.07 0.80
N GLY A 342 6.53 5.69 -0.28
CA GLY A 342 7.47 6.80 -0.21
C GLY A 342 7.44 7.63 -1.49
N LEU A 343 8.18 8.74 -1.48
CA LEU A 343 8.22 9.70 -2.59
C LEU A 343 8.80 9.06 -3.85
N ALA A 344 8.28 9.43 -5.03
CA ALA A 344 9.00 9.20 -6.28
C ALA A 344 10.15 10.18 -6.40
N LEU A 345 11.26 9.71 -6.95
CA LEU A 345 12.47 10.50 -7.19
C LEU A 345 12.55 10.89 -8.66
N PHE A 346 12.57 12.18 -8.93
CA PHE A 346 12.81 12.75 -10.24
C PHE A 346 14.21 13.35 -10.29
N ILE A 347 15.00 12.93 -11.27
CA ILE A 347 16.36 13.42 -11.50
C ILE A 347 16.38 14.06 -12.89
N ALA A 348 16.35 15.40 -12.91
CA ALA A 348 16.56 16.16 -14.13
C ALA A 348 18.02 16.59 -14.25
N GLY A 349 18.50 16.83 -15.46
CA GLY A 349 19.86 17.31 -15.71
C GLY A 349 20.20 17.15 -17.18
N ASP A 350 21.34 17.67 -17.59
CA ASP A 350 21.77 17.63 -18.98
C ASP A 350 21.99 16.18 -19.48
N GLU A 351 22.07 16.02 -20.77
CA GLU A 351 22.31 14.72 -21.39
C GLU A 351 23.70 14.18 -20.98
N SER A 352 23.79 12.87 -20.82
CA SER A 352 25.05 12.15 -20.56
C SER A 352 25.78 12.45 -19.23
N ILE A 353 25.14 13.13 -18.26
CA ILE A 353 25.73 13.37 -16.92
C ILE A 353 25.61 12.18 -15.97
N GLY A 354 25.08 11.04 -16.42
CA GLY A 354 25.03 9.80 -15.64
C GLY A 354 23.78 9.60 -14.77
N LYS A 355 22.67 10.32 -15.01
CA LYS A 355 21.40 10.12 -14.28
C LYS A 355 20.98 8.66 -14.21
N ASN A 356 21.07 7.96 -15.33
CA ASN A 356 20.75 6.53 -15.41
C ASN A 356 21.76 5.65 -14.67
N PHE A 357 22.99 6.13 -14.50
CA PHE A 357 23.99 5.42 -13.71
C PHE A 357 23.60 5.44 -12.22
N VAL A 358 23.14 6.58 -11.70
CA VAL A 358 22.61 6.65 -10.33
C VAL A 358 21.45 5.69 -10.14
N SER A 359 20.46 5.72 -11.04
CA SER A 359 19.23 4.92 -10.88
C SER A 359 19.49 3.42 -11.04
N ASN A 360 20.33 3.01 -11.97
CA ASN A 360 20.50 1.62 -12.37
C ASN A 360 21.74 0.98 -11.71
N ALA A 361 22.91 1.60 -11.84
CA ALA A 361 24.17 1.01 -11.36
C ALA A 361 24.35 1.17 -9.84
N ILE A 362 23.98 2.32 -9.26
CA ILE A 362 24.10 2.53 -7.81
C ILE A 362 22.86 2.04 -7.10
N LEU A 363 21.72 2.71 -7.30
CA LEU A 363 20.48 2.42 -6.55
C LEU A 363 19.90 1.05 -6.95
N GLY A 364 19.92 0.70 -8.24
CA GLY A 364 19.42 -0.60 -8.72
C GLY A 364 20.14 -1.77 -8.06
N GLN A 365 21.47 -1.73 -7.97
CA GLN A 365 22.23 -2.79 -7.31
C GLN A 365 22.09 -2.73 -5.78
N LEU A 366 22.11 -1.54 -5.20
CA LEU A 366 21.95 -1.35 -3.75
C LEU A 366 20.62 -1.93 -3.24
N PHE A 367 19.55 -1.70 -3.97
CA PHE A 367 18.20 -2.14 -3.61
C PHE A 367 17.82 -3.53 -4.15
N GLY A 368 18.74 -4.24 -4.82
CA GLY A 368 18.52 -5.61 -5.27
C GLY A 368 17.73 -5.76 -6.55
N GLY A 369 17.65 -4.71 -7.36
CA GLY A 369 17.08 -4.74 -8.71
C GLY A 369 16.32 -3.48 -9.10
N HIS A 370 16.17 -3.30 -10.39
CA HIS A 370 15.32 -2.28 -11.00
C HIS A 370 14.66 -2.84 -12.26
N VAL A 371 13.61 -2.20 -12.72
CA VAL A 371 12.90 -2.54 -13.96
C VAL A 371 12.40 -1.29 -14.64
N ASP A 372 12.49 -1.26 -15.97
CA ASP A 372 11.87 -0.19 -16.76
C ASP A 372 10.33 -0.31 -16.72
N ALA A 373 9.70 0.66 -16.07
CA ALA A 373 8.25 0.77 -15.95
C ALA A 373 7.65 1.84 -16.87
N SER A 374 8.43 2.42 -17.78
CA SER A 374 8.03 3.54 -18.62
C SER A 374 6.71 3.28 -19.37
N LYS A 375 6.56 2.10 -19.96
CA LYS A 375 5.32 1.73 -20.70
C LYS A 375 4.10 1.69 -19.78
N PHE A 376 4.23 1.12 -18.59
CA PHE A 376 3.13 1.03 -17.64
C PHE A 376 2.77 2.40 -17.08
N VAL A 377 3.75 3.16 -16.58
CA VAL A 377 3.49 4.47 -15.96
C VAL A 377 2.92 5.47 -16.95
N THR A 378 3.34 5.41 -18.23
CA THR A 378 2.84 6.27 -19.30
C THR A 378 1.50 5.81 -19.90
N GLY A 379 1.01 4.64 -19.51
CA GLY A 379 -0.29 4.16 -19.97
C GLY A 379 -0.28 3.40 -21.29
N ARG A 380 0.89 3.05 -21.80
CA ARG A 380 1.04 2.25 -23.03
C ARG A 380 0.86 0.75 -22.78
N ASP A 381 1.03 0.32 -21.55
CA ASP A 381 0.81 -1.04 -21.09
C ASP A 381 -0.10 -1.03 -19.87
N GLU A 382 -0.96 -2.02 -19.76
CA GLU A 382 -1.80 -2.23 -18.57
C GLU A 382 -1.29 -3.37 -17.69
N PHE A 383 -0.35 -4.18 -18.19
CA PHE A 383 0.20 -5.32 -17.46
C PHE A 383 1.40 -4.88 -16.62
N ASN A 384 1.34 -5.20 -15.35
CA ASN A 384 2.36 -4.82 -14.36
C ASN A 384 2.83 -5.99 -13.48
N GLY A 385 2.35 -7.20 -13.71
CA GLY A 385 2.66 -8.36 -12.86
C GLY A 385 4.17 -8.59 -12.71
N ASN A 386 4.94 -8.41 -13.79
CA ASN A 386 6.40 -8.55 -13.77
C ASN A 386 7.11 -7.38 -13.06
N LEU A 387 6.51 -6.19 -13.08
CA LEU A 387 7.09 -5.01 -12.47
C LEU A 387 7.08 -5.10 -10.94
N LEU A 388 6.04 -5.70 -10.37
CA LEU A 388 5.86 -5.81 -8.92
C LEU A 388 6.96 -6.62 -8.23
N ALA A 389 7.69 -7.44 -8.97
CA ALA A 389 8.82 -8.20 -8.45
C ALA A 389 10.06 -7.32 -8.18
N SER A 390 10.12 -6.12 -8.76
CA SER A 390 11.25 -5.21 -8.63
C SER A 390 11.01 -4.14 -7.56
N PRO A 391 12.01 -3.81 -6.74
CA PRO A 391 11.92 -2.75 -5.74
C PRO A 391 11.99 -1.34 -6.33
N LEU A 392 12.64 -1.18 -7.47
CA LEU A 392 12.74 0.10 -8.16
C LEU A 392 12.11 0.02 -9.55
N TRP A 393 11.18 0.92 -9.79
CA TRP A 393 10.65 1.18 -11.14
C TRP A 393 11.35 2.40 -11.70
N THR A 394 12.09 2.20 -12.77
CA THR A 394 12.78 3.29 -13.47
C THR A 394 11.98 3.70 -14.71
N CYS A 395 11.88 4.99 -14.93
CA CYS A 395 11.34 5.58 -16.13
C CYS A 395 12.41 6.50 -16.71
N HIS A 396 13.00 6.07 -17.81
CA HIS A 396 14.01 6.86 -18.51
C HIS A 396 13.34 7.72 -19.57
N ASP A 397 14.06 8.78 -19.98
CA ASP A 397 13.62 9.73 -20.99
C ASP A 397 13.11 9.01 -22.25
N THR A 398 11.80 8.96 -22.36
CA THR A 398 11.13 8.40 -23.53
C THR A 398 10.46 9.54 -24.27
N GLN A 399 11.21 10.18 -25.15
CA GLN A 399 10.82 11.33 -25.98
C GLN A 399 9.44 11.24 -26.68
N GLN A 400 8.78 10.10 -26.61
CA GLN A 400 7.51 9.85 -27.33
C GLN A 400 6.27 9.86 -26.43
N THR A 401 6.34 10.25 -25.15
CA THR A 401 5.26 9.89 -24.22
C THR A 401 4.33 11.03 -23.82
N ALA A 402 4.72 12.28 -24.00
CA ALA A 402 4.00 13.43 -23.45
C ALA A 402 3.43 14.41 -24.48
N ASP A 403 3.28 14.00 -25.73
CA ASP A 403 2.84 14.89 -26.83
C ASP A 403 1.42 15.44 -26.67
N THR A 404 0.63 14.92 -25.74
CA THR A 404 -0.73 15.41 -25.50
C THR A 404 -0.99 15.64 -24.01
N ALA A 405 -1.80 16.65 -23.69
CA ALA A 405 -2.30 16.91 -22.34
C ALA A 405 -3.00 15.68 -21.73
N THR A 406 -3.57 14.80 -22.55
CA THR A 406 -4.22 13.56 -22.12
C THR A 406 -3.20 12.54 -21.61
N SER A 407 -2.06 12.36 -22.30
CA SER A 407 -1.01 11.42 -21.88
C SER A 407 -0.29 11.90 -20.61
N ARG A 408 -0.06 13.20 -20.46
CA ARG A 408 0.48 13.79 -19.21
C ARG A 408 -0.45 13.58 -18.01
N ASN A 409 -1.74 13.80 -18.20
CA ASN A 409 -2.73 13.52 -17.16
C ASN A 409 -2.77 12.03 -16.80
N ALA A 410 -2.71 11.13 -17.76
CA ALA A 410 -2.69 9.69 -17.53
C ALA A 410 -1.42 9.29 -16.73
N PHE A 411 -0.25 9.79 -17.13
CA PHE A 411 1.01 9.62 -16.41
C PHE A 411 0.90 10.09 -14.96
N THR A 412 0.45 11.34 -14.76
CA THR A 412 0.28 11.93 -13.43
C THR A 412 -0.66 11.11 -12.54
N GLN A 413 -1.80 10.65 -13.09
CA GLN A 413 -2.76 9.86 -12.33
C GLN A 413 -2.23 8.47 -11.97
N ARG A 414 -1.51 7.81 -12.90
CA ARG A 414 -0.88 6.51 -12.61
C ARG A 414 0.24 6.65 -11.58
N LEU A 415 1.09 7.65 -11.74
CA LEU A 415 2.15 7.95 -10.78
C LEU A 415 1.56 8.20 -9.37
N LYS A 416 0.50 9.02 -9.27
CA LYS A 416 -0.21 9.24 -8.00
C LYS A 416 -0.68 7.96 -7.35
N ARG A 417 -1.24 7.03 -8.13
CA ARG A 417 -1.68 5.72 -7.63
C ARG A 417 -0.50 4.89 -7.14
N VAL A 418 0.55 4.76 -7.94
CA VAL A 418 1.73 3.97 -7.57
C VAL A 418 2.38 4.46 -6.27
N ILE A 419 2.39 5.78 -6.04
CA ILE A 419 3.01 6.38 -4.84
C ILE A 419 2.08 6.34 -3.63
N ALA A 420 0.79 6.57 -3.82
CA ALA A 420 -0.13 6.87 -2.72
C ALA A 420 -1.02 5.69 -2.31
N ASP A 421 -1.30 4.78 -3.24
CA ASP A 421 -2.15 3.64 -2.95
C ASP A 421 -1.34 2.58 -2.18
N ARG A 422 -1.95 2.01 -1.16
CA ARG A 422 -1.33 0.95 -0.36
C ARG A 422 -1.21 -0.36 -1.13
N GLU A 423 -2.01 -0.50 -2.17
CA GLU A 423 -2.12 -1.70 -2.99
C GLU A 423 -2.18 -1.31 -4.47
N LEU A 424 -1.52 -2.09 -5.29
CA LEU A 424 -1.61 -2.00 -6.74
C LEU A 424 -2.31 -3.25 -7.27
N ILE A 425 -3.20 -3.08 -8.24
CA ILE A 425 -3.79 -4.21 -8.93
C ILE A 425 -2.72 -4.85 -9.80
N SER A 426 -2.29 -6.06 -9.43
CA SER A 426 -1.42 -6.90 -10.28
C SER A 426 -2.23 -7.41 -11.46
N ARG A 427 -1.84 -7.02 -12.66
CA ARG A 427 -2.43 -7.51 -13.90
C ARG A 427 -1.40 -8.32 -14.68
N SER A 428 -1.70 -9.57 -14.89
CA SER A 428 -0.93 -10.47 -15.76
C SER A 428 -1.84 -11.03 -16.85
N MET A 429 -1.29 -11.37 -17.99
CA MET A 429 -2.07 -11.97 -19.09
C MET A 429 -2.81 -13.21 -18.58
N PHE A 430 -4.10 -13.30 -18.90
CA PHE A 430 -4.97 -14.44 -18.57
C PHE A 430 -5.16 -14.72 -17.06
N LYS A 431 -4.89 -13.72 -16.18
CA LYS A 431 -5.16 -13.82 -14.74
C LYS A 431 -6.06 -12.68 -14.29
N GLU A 432 -6.93 -12.97 -13.33
CA GLU A 432 -7.68 -11.92 -12.64
C GLU A 432 -6.74 -10.96 -11.92
N GLY A 433 -7.15 -9.69 -11.84
CA GLY A 433 -6.39 -8.69 -11.10
C GLY A 433 -6.40 -8.97 -9.60
N VAL A 434 -5.24 -8.94 -8.98
CA VAL A 434 -5.06 -9.15 -7.54
C VAL A 434 -4.49 -7.89 -6.93
N ASP A 435 -5.06 -7.44 -5.80
CA ASP A 435 -4.51 -6.32 -5.03
C ASP A 435 -3.24 -6.77 -4.31
N VAL A 436 -2.13 -6.12 -4.62
CA VAL A 436 -0.80 -6.45 -4.09
C VAL A 436 -0.22 -5.24 -3.36
N PRO A 437 0.18 -5.37 -2.09
CA PRO A 437 0.87 -4.31 -1.38
C PRO A 437 2.31 -4.16 -1.94
N TRP A 438 2.46 -3.26 -2.90
CA TRP A 438 3.77 -2.91 -3.45
C TRP A 438 4.29 -1.63 -2.80
N ASN A 439 5.45 -1.70 -2.16
CA ASN A 439 6.08 -0.61 -1.43
C ASN A 439 7.48 -0.29 -1.98
N GLY A 440 7.68 -0.44 -3.27
CA GLY A 440 8.90 -0.02 -3.96
C GLY A 440 8.98 1.48 -4.15
N ARG A 441 9.88 1.91 -5.02
CA ARG A 441 10.09 3.32 -5.36
C ARG A 441 10.09 3.51 -6.87
N VAL A 442 9.64 4.68 -7.29
CA VAL A 442 9.71 5.11 -8.69
C VAL A 442 10.81 6.14 -8.84
N ILE A 443 11.67 5.94 -9.83
CA ILE A 443 12.71 6.89 -10.22
C ILE A 443 12.46 7.31 -11.67
N VAL A 444 12.38 8.60 -11.92
CA VAL A 444 12.22 9.17 -13.25
C VAL A 444 13.45 10.01 -13.58
N THR A 445 14.12 9.69 -14.66
CA THR A 445 15.24 10.49 -15.17
C THR A 445 14.80 11.26 -16.41
N LEU A 446 15.08 12.56 -16.46
CA LEU A 446 14.74 13.44 -17.58
C LEU A 446 15.90 14.35 -17.95
N ASN A 447 15.86 14.85 -19.17
CA ASN A 447 16.73 15.95 -19.59
C ASN A 447 16.12 17.31 -19.23
N THR A 448 16.91 18.36 -19.29
CA THR A 448 16.49 19.73 -18.97
C THR A 448 15.86 20.46 -20.16
N ASP A 449 15.80 19.81 -21.34
CA ASP A 449 15.13 20.36 -22.51
C ASP A 449 13.61 20.47 -22.31
N PRO A 450 12.92 21.41 -22.98
CA PRO A 450 11.49 21.65 -22.79
C PRO A 450 10.62 20.41 -23.10
N GLU A 451 11.04 19.53 -24.01
CA GLU A 451 10.29 18.32 -24.37
C GLU A 451 10.34 17.30 -23.23
N SER A 452 11.52 17.04 -22.70
CA SER A 452 11.74 16.13 -21.56
C SER A 452 11.06 16.65 -20.29
N LEU A 453 11.08 17.96 -20.04
CA LEU A 453 10.40 18.59 -18.88
C LEU A 453 8.87 18.45 -18.94
N ARG A 454 8.29 18.19 -20.11
CA ARG A 454 6.87 17.81 -20.24
C ARG A 454 6.53 16.49 -19.55
N MET A 455 7.49 15.65 -19.22
CA MET A 455 7.30 14.46 -18.40
C MET A 455 7.17 14.77 -16.91
N LEU A 456 7.46 15.97 -16.47
CA LEU A 456 7.13 16.36 -15.10
C LEU A 456 5.62 16.22 -14.87
N PRO A 457 5.19 15.59 -13.77
CA PRO A 457 3.78 15.50 -13.47
C PRO A 457 3.19 16.88 -13.29
N ASP A 458 1.89 17.04 -13.56
CA ASP A 458 1.19 18.27 -13.21
C ASP A 458 1.29 18.48 -11.69
N LEU A 459 2.13 19.44 -11.28
CA LEU A 459 2.49 19.68 -9.88
C LEU A 459 1.40 20.48 -9.15
N GLU A 460 0.16 20.01 -9.24
CA GLU A 460 -0.91 20.45 -8.34
C GLU A 460 -0.58 20.06 -6.89
N GLN A 461 -1.17 20.73 -5.92
CA GLN A 461 -0.97 20.45 -4.48
C GLN A 461 -1.02 18.96 -4.13
N THR A 462 -1.85 18.17 -4.84
CA THR A 462 -2.02 16.73 -4.62
C THR A 462 -0.87 15.88 -5.16
N THR A 463 0.00 16.43 -6.02
CA THR A 463 1.18 15.75 -6.58
C THR A 463 2.47 16.23 -5.94
N LEU A 464 2.55 17.55 -5.64
CA LEU A 464 3.72 18.17 -5.02
C LEU A 464 4.23 17.40 -3.80
N ASN A 465 3.35 16.97 -2.93
CA ASN A 465 3.73 16.23 -1.71
C ASN A 465 4.11 14.77 -1.92
N LYS A 466 4.22 14.30 -3.16
CA LYS A 466 4.52 12.90 -3.51
C LYS A 466 5.81 12.70 -4.29
N VAL A 467 6.45 13.80 -4.69
CA VAL A 467 7.63 13.75 -5.55
C VAL A 467 8.79 14.52 -4.93
N LEU A 468 9.99 14.04 -5.16
CA LEU A 468 11.25 14.71 -4.90
C LEU A 468 11.84 15.09 -6.26
N LEU A 469 12.03 16.40 -6.52
CA LEU A 469 12.59 16.89 -7.78
C LEU A 469 14.01 17.40 -7.57
N LEU A 470 14.99 16.72 -8.15
CA LEU A 470 16.40 17.07 -8.06
C LEU A 470 16.94 17.45 -9.43
N LEU A 471 17.73 18.51 -9.45
CA LEU A 471 18.47 18.99 -10.63
C LEU A 471 19.93 18.57 -10.51
N ALA A 472 20.33 17.59 -11.29
CA ALA A 472 21.70 17.09 -11.28
C ALA A 472 22.64 18.03 -12.05
N SER A 473 23.77 18.33 -11.46
CA SER A 473 24.88 19.04 -12.09
C SER A 473 25.77 18.08 -12.86
N ASP A 474 26.50 18.56 -13.85
CA ASP A 474 27.53 17.76 -14.53
C ASP A 474 28.66 17.41 -13.55
N PRO A 475 28.87 16.13 -13.22
CA PRO A 475 29.89 15.73 -12.26
C PRO A 475 31.31 15.88 -12.79
N LYS A 476 31.50 16.23 -14.08
CA LYS A 476 32.79 16.39 -14.74
C LYS A 476 33.75 15.22 -14.50
N LEU A 477 33.19 14.03 -14.29
CA LEU A 477 33.98 12.80 -14.10
C LEU A 477 34.42 12.31 -15.45
N ILE A 478 35.70 11.96 -15.53
CA ILE A 478 36.35 11.52 -16.78
C ILE A 478 36.16 10.01 -16.96
N GLU A 479 36.09 9.25 -15.86
CA GLU A 479 36.01 7.80 -15.90
C GLU A 479 34.90 7.27 -14.97
N PHE A 480 34.06 6.41 -15.53
CA PHE A 480 33.08 5.64 -14.74
C PHE A 480 33.71 4.32 -14.30
N PRO A 481 33.46 3.88 -13.07
CA PRO A 481 33.97 2.63 -12.56
C PRO A 481 33.28 1.46 -13.24
N THR A 482 33.91 0.31 -13.14
CA THR A 482 33.33 -0.97 -13.54
C THR A 482 32.21 -1.37 -12.58
N ASP A 483 31.36 -2.26 -13.03
CA ASP A 483 30.33 -2.84 -12.16
C ASP A 483 30.90 -3.55 -10.92
N GLU A 484 32.11 -4.11 -11.01
CA GLU A 484 32.75 -4.77 -9.89
C GLU A 484 33.24 -3.77 -8.84
N GLU A 485 33.80 -2.64 -9.26
CA GLU A 485 34.21 -1.55 -8.36
C GLU A 485 33.00 -0.97 -7.64
N ILE A 486 31.86 -0.72 -8.32
CA ILE A 486 30.63 -0.28 -7.69
C ILE A 486 30.12 -1.31 -6.69
N ARG A 487 30.08 -2.60 -7.06
CA ARG A 487 29.67 -3.66 -6.14
C ARG A 487 30.54 -3.76 -4.90
N ALA A 488 31.82 -3.45 -5.01
CA ALA A 488 32.71 -3.43 -3.85
C ALA A 488 32.38 -2.27 -2.89
N GLU A 489 31.99 -1.10 -3.41
CA GLU A 489 31.64 0.07 -2.60
C GLU A 489 30.24 0.00 -1.96
N LEU A 490 29.28 -0.68 -2.61
CA LEU A 490 27.87 -0.70 -2.17
C LEU A 490 27.65 -1.20 -0.73
N PRO A 491 28.33 -2.23 -0.20
CA PRO A 491 28.17 -2.64 1.20
C PRO A 491 28.57 -1.55 2.20
N HIS A 492 29.58 -0.74 1.87
CA HIS A 492 30.03 0.39 2.69
C HIS A 492 29.05 1.56 2.61
N PHE A 493 28.57 1.88 1.42
CA PHE A 493 27.51 2.87 1.24
C PHE A 493 26.22 2.44 1.95
N GLY A 494 25.85 1.16 1.86
CA GLY A 494 24.74 0.58 2.61
C GLY A 494 24.89 0.72 4.12
N SER A 495 26.12 0.54 4.67
CA SER A 495 26.39 0.77 6.08
C SER A 495 26.18 2.24 6.47
N TYR A 496 26.66 3.18 5.66
CA TYR A 496 26.39 4.59 5.88
C TYR A 496 24.87 4.91 5.89
N LEU A 497 24.11 4.39 4.90
CA LEU A 497 22.65 4.61 4.83
C LEU A 497 21.90 3.95 5.98
N ARG A 498 22.34 2.79 6.47
CA ARG A 498 21.76 2.10 7.63
C ARG A 498 21.77 3.01 8.86
N ASP A 499 22.92 3.65 9.09
CA ASP A 499 23.18 4.42 10.30
C ASP A 499 22.88 5.93 10.12
N TYR A 500 22.48 6.35 8.92
CA TYR A 500 22.17 7.75 8.64
C TYR A 500 20.92 8.21 9.39
N GLU A 501 21.07 9.24 10.21
CA GLU A 501 19.97 9.88 10.89
C GLU A 501 19.30 10.91 9.97
N ILE A 502 18.08 10.61 9.54
CA ILE A 502 17.31 11.53 8.72
C ILE A 502 16.95 12.76 9.58
N PRO A 503 17.27 13.98 9.11
CA PRO A 503 16.97 15.22 9.84
C PRO A 503 15.48 15.37 10.16
N ALA A 504 15.16 15.87 11.36
CA ALA A 504 13.78 15.96 11.84
C ALA A 504 12.88 16.86 10.97
N ASN A 505 13.44 17.90 10.36
CA ASN A 505 12.76 18.80 9.43
C ASN A 505 12.45 18.16 8.06
N ILE A 506 13.12 17.06 7.73
CA ILE A 506 12.89 16.30 6.49
C ILE A 506 11.96 15.11 6.72
N ARG A 507 11.76 14.66 7.96
CA ARG A 507 10.88 13.54 8.28
C ARG A 507 9.40 13.91 8.15
N GLU A 508 8.62 12.99 7.60
CA GLU A 508 7.17 13.09 7.49
C GLU A 508 6.53 11.70 7.70
N ALA A 509 5.35 11.67 8.32
CA ALA A 509 4.73 10.42 8.75
C ALA A 509 4.19 9.55 7.61
N ARG A 510 3.68 10.17 6.55
CA ARG A 510 2.95 9.46 5.48
C ARG A 510 3.89 8.80 4.48
N PHE A 511 4.87 9.55 3.97
CA PHE A 511 5.80 9.10 2.94
C PHE A 511 7.23 8.93 3.46
N GLY A 512 7.42 9.08 4.76
CA GLY A 512 8.71 9.03 5.43
C GLY A 512 9.50 10.32 5.34
N LEU A 513 9.29 11.11 4.29
CA LEU A 513 10.02 12.35 4.00
C LEU A 513 9.09 13.44 3.51
N VAL A 514 9.43 14.68 3.85
CA VAL A 514 8.85 15.88 3.25
C VAL A 514 9.31 15.99 1.80
N ALA A 515 8.38 16.26 0.88
CA ALA A 515 8.71 16.52 -0.51
C ALA A 515 9.52 17.81 -0.66
N TRP A 516 10.48 17.79 -1.57
CA TRP A 516 11.29 18.96 -1.91
C TRP A 516 11.46 19.06 -3.43
N HIS A 517 11.54 20.29 -3.94
CA HIS A 517 11.60 20.54 -5.38
C HIS A 517 12.65 21.60 -5.66
N HIS A 518 13.53 21.31 -6.61
CA HIS A 518 14.46 22.31 -7.11
C HIS A 518 13.66 23.48 -7.71
N PRO A 519 13.95 24.74 -7.35
CA PRO A 519 13.15 25.90 -7.79
C PRO A 519 13.02 25.98 -9.31
N ASP A 520 14.11 25.83 -10.04
CA ASP A 520 14.09 25.94 -11.51
C ASP A 520 13.24 24.84 -12.16
N LEU A 521 13.23 23.62 -11.61
CA LEU A 521 12.39 22.54 -12.10
C LEU A 521 10.92 22.77 -11.76
N LEU A 522 10.65 23.35 -10.61
CA LEU A 522 9.30 23.73 -10.20
C LEU A 522 8.73 24.79 -11.13
N ASP A 523 9.51 25.82 -11.42
CA ASP A 523 9.14 26.90 -12.35
C ASP A 523 8.93 26.37 -13.78
N ALA A 524 9.82 25.50 -14.27
CA ALA A 524 9.68 24.84 -15.56
C ALA A 524 8.43 23.97 -15.63
N ALA A 525 8.14 23.18 -14.59
CA ALA A 525 6.93 22.35 -14.54
C ALA A 525 5.65 23.20 -14.53
N HIS A 526 5.68 24.36 -13.87
CA HIS A 526 4.57 25.31 -13.90
C HIS A 526 4.41 25.98 -15.26
N ALA A 527 5.50 26.36 -15.92
CA ALA A 527 5.48 26.94 -17.27
C ALA A 527 4.89 25.96 -18.31
N GLU A 528 5.27 24.69 -18.23
CA GLU A 528 4.80 23.64 -19.14
C GLU A 528 3.45 23.02 -18.71
N SER A 529 2.79 23.53 -17.67
CA SER A 529 1.55 22.95 -17.20
C SER A 529 0.41 23.13 -18.22
N PRO A 530 -0.50 22.15 -18.39
CA PRO A 530 -1.67 22.30 -19.25
C PRO A 530 -2.53 23.52 -18.89
N THR A 531 -2.47 23.96 -17.64
CA THR A 531 -3.19 25.13 -17.13
C THR A 531 -2.53 26.41 -17.61
N THR A 532 -1.19 26.47 -17.61
CA THR A 532 -0.43 27.61 -18.14
C THR A 532 -0.58 27.73 -19.65
N SER A 533 -0.46 26.61 -20.39
CA SER A 533 -0.71 26.59 -21.83
C SER A 533 -2.15 26.99 -22.17
N ALA A 534 -3.14 26.56 -21.37
CA ALA A 534 -4.53 26.99 -21.55
C ALA A 534 -4.68 28.51 -21.29
N LEU A 535 -4.04 29.02 -20.24
CA LEU A 535 -4.05 30.45 -19.95
C LEU A 535 -3.45 31.28 -21.09
N GLU A 536 -2.34 30.80 -21.66
CA GLU A 536 -1.68 31.47 -22.78
C GLU A 536 -2.59 31.54 -24.00
N VAL A 537 -3.18 30.40 -24.41
CA VAL A 537 -4.12 30.36 -25.55
C VAL A 537 -5.33 31.28 -25.30
N ILE A 538 -5.90 31.26 -24.09
CA ILE A 538 -7.01 32.13 -23.72
C ILE A 538 -6.57 33.62 -23.72
N SER A 539 -5.35 33.91 -23.28
CA SER A 539 -4.80 35.28 -23.27
C SER A 539 -4.60 35.81 -24.69
N ILE A 540 -4.09 35.01 -25.61
CA ILE A 540 -3.94 35.35 -27.03
C ILE A 540 -5.31 35.65 -27.63
N TRP A 541 -6.27 34.71 -27.48
CA TRP A 541 -7.64 34.91 -27.91
C TRP A 541 -8.26 36.16 -27.33
N ARG A 542 -8.10 36.43 -26.04
CA ARG A 542 -8.62 37.59 -25.35
C ARG A 542 -8.13 38.90 -26.01
N LYS A 543 -6.85 39.01 -26.31
CA LYS A 543 -6.29 40.17 -27.01
C LYS A 543 -6.88 40.34 -28.39
N GLU A 544 -6.96 39.25 -29.19
CA GLU A 544 -7.52 39.30 -30.55
C GLU A 544 -9.01 39.61 -30.56
N TYR A 545 -9.79 38.92 -29.71
CA TYR A 545 -11.23 39.15 -29.60
C TYR A 545 -11.55 40.60 -29.30
N PHE A 546 -10.94 41.16 -28.23
CA PHE A 546 -11.22 42.52 -27.81
C PHE A 546 -10.60 43.59 -28.71
N SER A 547 -9.68 43.25 -29.58
CA SER A 547 -9.19 44.18 -30.62
C SER A 547 -10.21 44.35 -31.78
N GLY A 548 -11.04 43.29 -32.02
CA GLY A 548 -12.03 43.29 -33.07
C GLY A 548 -13.44 43.74 -32.67
N VAL A 549 -13.71 44.00 -31.40
CA VAL A 549 -15.03 44.40 -30.89
C VAL A 549 -15.03 45.85 -30.38
N ASP A 550 -16.22 46.49 -30.38
CA ASP A 550 -16.39 47.86 -29.89
C ASP A 550 -15.87 48.04 -28.47
N LYS A 551 -15.31 49.26 -28.21
CA LYS A 551 -14.73 49.59 -26.89
C LYS A 551 -15.75 49.60 -25.74
N SER A 552 -17.06 49.65 -26.05
CA SER A 552 -18.13 49.53 -25.05
C SER A 552 -18.29 48.13 -24.46
N VAL A 553 -17.77 47.09 -25.16
CA VAL A 553 -17.76 45.72 -24.69
C VAL A 553 -16.63 45.54 -23.67
N VAL A 554 -16.96 45.50 -22.39
CA VAL A 554 -16.00 45.41 -21.28
C VAL A 554 -15.62 43.97 -20.98
N ASP A 555 -16.54 43.06 -21.14
CA ASP A 555 -16.39 41.64 -20.79
C ASP A 555 -16.93 40.72 -21.90
N TRP A 556 -16.34 39.54 -22.00
CA TRP A 556 -16.98 38.41 -22.63
C TRP A 556 -17.68 37.54 -21.57
N VAL A 557 -18.91 37.15 -21.80
CA VAL A 557 -19.69 36.30 -20.89
C VAL A 557 -20.33 35.14 -21.67
N GLY A 558 -20.13 33.92 -21.20
CA GLY A 558 -20.70 32.75 -21.82
C GLY A 558 -20.27 31.43 -21.15
N ASN A 559 -20.72 30.32 -21.73
CA ASN A 559 -20.27 29.00 -21.29
C ASN A 559 -19.02 28.56 -22.06
N SER A 560 -18.39 27.46 -21.57
CA SER A 560 -17.13 26.97 -22.18
C SER A 560 -17.27 26.49 -23.62
N SER A 561 -18.46 26.07 -24.06
CA SER A 561 -18.70 25.65 -25.45
C SER A 561 -18.82 26.87 -26.36
N GLU A 562 -19.50 27.92 -25.90
CA GLU A 562 -19.60 29.21 -26.61
C GLU A 562 -18.23 29.87 -26.71
N LEU A 563 -17.44 29.85 -25.63
CA LEU A 563 -16.06 30.33 -25.64
C LEU A 563 -15.21 29.59 -26.69
N LEU A 564 -15.29 28.25 -26.68
CA LEU A 564 -14.54 27.44 -27.64
C LEU A 564 -14.92 27.77 -29.10
N GLN A 565 -16.20 27.91 -29.40
CA GLN A 565 -16.65 28.35 -30.74
C GLN A 565 -16.10 29.71 -31.09
N GLN A 566 -16.16 30.66 -30.17
CA GLN A 566 -15.63 31.99 -30.37
C GLN A 566 -14.11 31.98 -30.62
N MET A 567 -13.38 31.18 -29.84
CA MET A 567 -11.93 30.99 -30.02
C MET A 567 -11.56 30.37 -31.36
N LEU A 568 -12.39 29.45 -31.90
CA LEU A 568 -12.19 28.83 -33.20
C LEU A 568 -12.45 29.78 -34.37
N THR A 569 -13.19 30.87 -34.15
CA THR A 569 -13.54 31.84 -35.20
C THR A 569 -12.69 33.12 -35.18
N THR A 570 -11.82 33.28 -34.18
CA THR A 570 -11.07 34.53 -33.91
C THR A 570 -9.57 34.38 -34.25
N GLY A 571 -9.21 33.72 -35.35
CA GLY A 571 -7.78 33.64 -35.77
C GLY A 571 -6.87 32.71 -34.91
N THR A 572 -7.36 32.17 -33.82
CA THR A 572 -6.61 31.30 -32.89
C THR A 572 -6.86 29.79 -33.11
N GLU A 573 -7.51 29.42 -34.21
CA GLU A 573 -8.01 28.06 -34.47
C GLU A 573 -6.95 26.96 -34.29
N SER A 574 -5.74 27.14 -34.82
CA SER A 574 -4.68 26.14 -34.74
C SER A 574 -4.21 25.91 -33.30
N LEU A 575 -4.06 26.96 -32.49
CA LEU A 575 -3.68 26.90 -31.11
C LEU A 575 -4.77 26.25 -30.23
N VAL A 576 -6.02 26.62 -30.50
CA VAL A 576 -7.21 26.11 -29.80
C VAL A 576 -7.42 24.62 -30.08
N ARG A 577 -7.31 24.16 -31.31
CA ARG A 577 -7.42 22.74 -31.69
C ARG A 577 -6.31 21.88 -31.09
N GLY A 578 -5.10 22.44 -30.96
CA GLY A 578 -3.98 21.78 -30.28
C GLY A 578 -4.20 21.62 -28.79
N GLN A 579 -4.88 22.58 -28.14
CA GLN A 579 -5.04 22.63 -26.68
C GLN A 579 -6.36 22.06 -26.17
N PHE A 580 -7.48 22.27 -26.88
CA PHE A 580 -8.81 21.89 -26.38
C PHE A 580 -9.56 20.98 -27.36
N ARG A 581 -9.80 19.74 -26.97
CA ARG A 581 -10.56 18.77 -27.75
C ARG A 581 -12.05 19.14 -27.88
N ASN A 582 -12.62 19.75 -26.86
CA ASN A 582 -14.03 20.14 -26.78
C ASN A 582 -14.28 21.16 -25.66
N GLY A 583 -15.49 21.73 -25.61
CA GLY A 583 -15.89 22.72 -24.60
C GLY A 583 -15.81 22.20 -23.15
N THR A 584 -15.94 20.90 -22.93
CA THR A 584 -15.78 20.29 -21.59
C THR A 584 -14.32 20.36 -21.14
N ALA A 585 -13.36 20.13 -22.04
CA ALA A 585 -11.92 20.26 -21.73
C ALA A 585 -11.57 21.71 -21.40
N LEU A 586 -12.02 22.67 -22.22
CA LEU A 586 -11.86 24.10 -21.93
C LEU A 586 -12.50 24.50 -20.58
N GLY A 587 -13.70 24.02 -20.29
CA GLY A 587 -14.39 24.29 -19.03
C GLY A 587 -13.65 23.79 -17.80
N ARG A 588 -12.94 22.65 -17.89
CA ARG A 588 -12.06 22.16 -16.80
C ARG A 588 -10.87 23.10 -16.59
N SER A 589 -10.22 23.54 -17.68
CA SER A 589 -9.11 24.50 -17.61
C SER A 589 -9.57 25.84 -17.02
N LEU A 590 -10.72 26.37 -17.45
CA LEU A 590 -11.29 27.59 -16.88
C LEU A 590 -11.58 27.48 -15.39
N ASN A 591 -12.14 26.36 -14.93
CA ASN A 591 -12.38 26.15 -13.51
C ASN A 591 -11.08 26.15 -12.68
N LYS A 592 -9.99 25.56 -13.21
CA LYS A 592 -8.68 25.58 -12.59
C LYS A 592 -8.12 27.00 -12.51
N LEU A 593 -8.18 27.74 -13.63
CA LEU A 593 -7.71 29.13 -13.71
C LEU A 593 -8.48 30.07 -12.77
N VAL A 594 -9.79 29.91 -12.64
CA VAL A 594 -10.61 30.63 -11.64
C VAL A 594 -10.13 30.27 -10.22
N GLY A 595 -9.82 29.01 -9.94
CA GLY A 595 -9.28 28.58 -8.66
C GLY A 595 -7.90 29.15 -8.34
N GLN A 596 -7.11 29.51 -9.36
CA GLN A 596 -5.81 30.19 -9.24
C GLN A 596 -5.91 31.71 -9.08
N ASN A 597 -7.12 32.26 -8.99
CA ASN A 597 -7.37 33.72 -8.87
C ASN A 597 -6.74 34.56 -9.99
N ILE A 598 -6.83 34.06 -11.22
CA ILE A 598 -6.43 34.88 -12.38
C ILE A 598 -7.37 36.08 -12.48
N GLY A 599 -6.85 37.30 -12.23
CA GLY A 599 -7.61 38.50 -11.95
C GLY A 599 -8.59 38.98 -13.04
N TRP A 600 -8.65 38.31 -14.19
CA TRP A 600 -9.52 38.65 -15.31
C TRP A 600 -10.39 37.48 -15.83
N ILE A 601 -10.35 36.30 -15.18
CA ILE A 601 -11.22 35.13 -15.45
C ILE A 601 -12.05 34.88 -14.19
N HIS A 602 -13.36 35.03 -14.31
CA HIS A 602 -14.27 34.89 -13.20
C HIS A 602 -15.38 33.87 -13.51
N LYS A 603 -15.87 33.19 -12.49
CA LYS A 603 -17.07 32.38 -12.58
C LYS A 603 -18.28 33.24 -12.24
N GLN A 604 -19.31 33.18 -13.09
CA GLN A 604 -20.54 33.94 -12.87
C GLN A 604 -21.38 33.31 -11.75
N PRO A 605 -21.91 34.12 -10.80
CA PRO A 605 -22.88 33.66 -9.81
C PRO A 605 -24.19 33.24 -10.48
N GLY A 606 -24.76 32.09 -10.11
CA GLY A 606 -26.07 31.62 -10.58
C GLY A 606 -26.07 30.64 -11.76
N GLY A 607 -24.95 30.45 -12.46
CA GLY A 607 -24.83 29.48 -13.55
C GLY A 607 -23.68 28.49 -13.34
N ARG A 608 -23.97 27.19 -13.25
CA ARG A 608 -22.92 26.17 -12.98
C ARG A 608 -21.78 26.10 -14.01
N ARG A 609 -21.84 26.82 -15.14
CA ARG A 609 -20.87 26.72 -16.24
C ARG A 609 -20.68 28.00 -17.03
N HIS A 610 -20.94 29.20 -16.46
CA HIS A 610 -20.74 30.48 -17.12
C HIS A 610 -19.50 31.17 -16.55
N TYR A 611 -18.75 31.78 -17.46
CA TYR A 611 -17.51 32.50 -17.16
C TYR A 611 -17.60 33.92 -17.68
N ARG A 612 -16.91 34.83 -17.01
CA ARG A 612 -16.67 36.22 -17.45
C ARG A 612 -15.18 36.39 -17.66
N ILE A 613 -14.82 36.87 -18.83
CA ILE A 613 -13.45 37.18 -19.19
C ILE A 613 -13.38 38.69 -19.48
N GLU A 614 -12.65 39.40 -18.65
CA GLU A 614 -12.54 40.86 -18.75
C GLU A 614 -11.64 41.30 -19.90
N ARG A 615 -11.87 42.48 -20.43
CA ARG A 615 -11.04 43.11 -21.47
C ARG A 615 -9.61 43.31 -20.96
N PRO A 616 -8.56 43.21 -21.83
CA PRO A 616 -7.16 43.48 -21.48
C PRO A 616 -6.91 44.88 -20.98
#